data_59aa04e927759940e6f261569aae8ac5
#
_entry.id   59aa04e927759940e6f261569aae8ac5
#
_cell.length_a   1.000
_cell.length_b   1.000
_cell.length_c   1.000
_cell.angle_alpha   90.00
_cell.angle_beta   90.00
_cell.angle_gamma   90.00
#
_symmetry.space_group_name_H-M   'P 1'
#
loop_
_entity.id
_entity.type
_entity.pdbx_description
1 polymer ?
#
loop_
_entity_poly.entity_id
_entity_poly.type
_entity_poly.pdbx_seq_one_letter_code
_entity_poly.pdbx_strand_id
1 'polypeptide(L)'
;MKEFSYPSKHGKLRGVTWDKVKNPIATIQIFHGLVEYHARYEETAKFLNKHGFIVYCNDHLGHGLNVTHGDPKGFFKEKNGYEAVVDQLGELNSIIRKENPTIKHFVLSHSLGTCFL
;
A
#
# COMPACT_ATOMS: atom_id res chain seq x y z
N MET A 1 13.98 -1.61 -1.38
CA MET A 1 12.56 -1.80 -1.79
C MET A 1 12.35 -3.24 -2.21
N LYS A 2 11.28 -3.82 -1.78
CA LYS A 2 10.94 -5.21 -2.07
C LYS A 2 9.49 -5.29 -2.50
N GLU A 3 9.21 -5.94 -3.65
CA GLU A 3 7.84 -6.12 -4.13
C GLU A 3 7.18 -7.26 -3.36
N PHE A 4 5.88 -7.12 -3.14
CA PHE A 4 5.07 -8.21 -2.58
C PHE A 4 3.84 -8.48 -3.43
N SER A 5 3.33 -9.69 -3.32
CA SER A 5 2.08 -10.10 -3.94
C SER A 5 1.43 -11.12 -3.02
N TYR A 6 0.23 -10.80 -2.54
CA TYR A 6 -0.54 -11.69 -1.66
C TYR A 6 -1.86 -12.05 -2.31
N PRO A 7 -2.41 -13.23 -2.01
CA PRO A 7 -3.78 -13.54 -2.40
C PRO A 7 -4.74 -12.52 -1.77
N SER A 8 -5.72 -12.07 -2.54
CA SER A 8 -6.70 -11.11 -2.11
C SER A 8 -8.09 -11.58 -2.49
N LYS A 9 -9.10 -11.14 -1.76
CA LYS A 9 -10.50 -11.31 -2.13
C LYS A 9 -10.80 -10.77 -3.53
N HIS A 10 -10.01 -9.80 -3.99
CA HIS A 10 -10.18 -9.13 -5.29
C HIS A 10 -9.05 -9.44 -6.27
N GLY A 11 -8.51 -10.67 -6.22
CA GLY A 11 -7.44 -11.11 -7.09
C GLY A 11 -6.10 -11.09 -6.38
N LYS A 12 -5.23 -10.15 -6.71
CA LYS A 12 -3.92 -10.01 -6.08
C LYS A 12 -3.77 -8.66 -5.40
N LEU A 13 -3.19 -8.69 -4.22
CA LEU A 13 -2.78 -7.50 -3.48
C LEU A 13 -1.28 -7.32 -3.75
N ARG A 14 -0.92 -6.34 -4.56
CA ARG A 14 0.45 -6.11 -5.00
C ARG A 14 0.94 -4.73 -4.57
N GLY A 15 2.19 -4.67 -4.20
CA GLY A 15 2.82 -3.43 -3.79
C GLY A 15 4.27 -3.63 -3.42
N VAL A 16 4.79 -2.72 -2.61
CA VAL A 16 6.17 -2.73 -2.17
C VAL A 16 6.29 -2.44 -0.69
N THR A 17 7.40 -2.92 -0.11
CA THR A 17 7.79 -2.55 1.24
C THR A 17 9.23 -2.04 1.24
N TRP A 18 9.48 -1.06 2.08
CA TRP A 18 10.83 -0.55 2.37
C TRP A 18 11.11 -0.93 3.83
N ASP A 19 11.75 -2.09 4.01
CA ASP A 19 11.90 -2.71 5.33
C ASP A 19 13.35 -2.77 5.85
N LYS A 20 14.30 -2.12 5.17
CA LYS A 20 15.68 -2.09 5.61
C LYS A 20 15.88 -1.06 6.71
N VAL A 21 15.42 -1.40 7.90
CA VAL A 21 15.45 -0.54 9.08
C VAL A 21 16.04 -1.31 10.24
N LYS A 22 17.09 -0.76 10.87
CA LYS A 22 17.60 -1.29 12.12
C LYS A 22 16.70 -0.83 13.26
N ASN A 23 16.29 -1.77 14.13
CA ASN A 23 15.48 -1.45 15.30
C ASN A 23 14.25 -0.63 14.96
N PRO A 24 13.33 -1.15 14.14
CA PRO A 24 12.15 -0.40 13.73
C PRO A 24 11.27 -0.04 14.93
N ILE A 25 10.76 1.19 14.93
CA ILE A 25 9.89 1.69 16.01
C ILE A 25 8.42 1.66 15.63
N ALA A 26 8.10 1.64 14.34
CA ALA A 26 6.73 1.61 13.86
C ALA A 26 6.68 1.21 12.40
N THR A 27 5.49 0.93 11.90
CA THR A 27 5.20 0.72 10.49
C THR A 27 4.31 1.82 9.98
N ILE A 28 4.41 2.14 8.70
CA ILE A 28 3.54 3.10 8.01
C ILE A 28 3.01 2.44 6.74
N GLN A 29 1.70 2.47 6.57
CA GLN A 29 1.03 2.08 5.33
C GLN A 29 0.65 3.34 4.56
N ILE A 30 1.08 3.45 3.30
CA ILE A 30 0.77 4.60 2.46
C ILE A 30 -0.45 4.28 1.59
N PHE A 31 -1.45 5.18 1.64
CA PHE A 31 -2.61 5.19 0.76
C PHE A 31 -2.36 6.23 -0.32
N HIS A 32 -1.96 5.81 -1.52
CA HIS A 32 -1.63 6.75 -2.59
C HIS A 32 -2.88 7.38 -3.23
N GLY A 33 -2.68 8.48 -3.97
CA GLY A 33 -3.75 9.18 -4.66
C GLY A 33 -4.10 8.55 -6.01
N LEU A 34 -5.05 9.18 -6.70
CA LEU A 34 -5.50 8.76 -8.02
C LEU A 34 -4.35 8.92 -9.04
N VAL A 35 -4.21 7.92 -9.92
CA VAL A 35 -3.17 7.89 -10.96
C VAL A 35 -1.75 7.97 -10.39
N GLU A 36 -1.59 7.64 -9.10
CA GLU A 36 -0.30 7.47 -8.45
C GLU A 36 0.02 5.98 -8.32
N TYR A 37 1.18 5.67 -7.82
CA TYR A 37 1.57 4.32 -7.42
C TYR A 37 2.77 4.41 -6.48
N HIS A 38 3.24 3.26 -5.99
CA HIS A 38 4.27 3.22 -4.94
C HIS A 38 5.54 4.01 -5.26
N ALA A 39 5.97 4.05 -6.52
CA ALA A 39 7.24 4.68 -6.89
C ALA A 39 7.28 6.18 -6.56
N ARG A 40 6.13 6.84 -6.52
CA ARG A 40 6.04 8.25 -6.15
C ARG A 40 6.49 8.52 -4.72
N TYR A 41 6.46 7.50 -3.88
CA TYR A 41 6.76 7.62 -2.45
C TYR A 41 8.15 7.12 -2.08
N GLU A 42 9.00 6.80 -3.04
CA GLU A 42 10.30 6.21 -2.74
C GLU A 42 11.17 7.09 -1.85
N GLU A 43 11.24 8.39 -2.15
CA GLU A 43 12.03 9.31 -1.32
C GLU A 43 11.44 9.50 0.06
N THR A 44 10.11 9.60 0.14
CA THR A 44 9.41 9.67 1.42
C THR A 44 9.69 8.42 2.25
N ALA A 45 9.63 7.25 1.63
CA ALA A 45 9.90 5.98 2.30
C ALA A 45 11.34 5.91 2.81
N LYS A 46 12.30 6.35 2.01
CA LYS A 46 13.72 6.38 2.43
C LYS A 46 13.92 7.31 3.61
N PHE A 47 13.28 8.47 3.60
CA PHE A 47 13.30 9.40 4.71
C PHE A 47 12.74 8.76 5.98
N LEU A 48 11.59 8.11 5.86
CA LEU A 48 10.95 7.42 6.98
C LEU A 48 11.81 6.26 7.51
N ASN A 49 12.47 5.53 6.61
CA ASN A 49 13.38 4.45 7.01
C ASN A 49 14.51 4.99 7.89
N LYS A 50 15.05 6.16 7.58
CA LYS A 50 16.10 6.78 8.41
C LYS A 50 15.64 7.09 9.84
N HIS A 51 14.34 7.26 10.02
CA HIS A 51 13.74 7.58 11.31
C HIS A 51 13.12 6.38 12.01
N GLY A 52 13.38 5.17 11.53
CA GLY A 52 12.96 3.94 12.20
C GLY A 52 11.62 3.39 11.77
N PHE A 53 11.09 3.83 10.63
CA PHE A 53 9.79 3.36 10.14
C PHE A 53 9.96 2.38 8.99
N ILE A 54 9.29 1.23 9.09
CA ILE A 54 9.10 0.31 7.97
C ILE A 54 7.89 0.82 7.18
N VAL A 55 8.02 0.90 5.86
CA VAL A 55 6.99 1.50 5.00
C VAL A 55 6.40 0.45 4.06
N TYR A 56 5.09 0.42 3.94
CA TYR A 56 4.35 -0.43 3.02
C TYR A 56 3.46 0.43 2.14
N CYS A 57 3.40 0.11 0.86
CA CYS A 57 2.47 0.76 -0.07
C CYS A 57 1.98 -0.27 -1.07
N ASN A 58 0.70 -0.62 -1.02
CA ASN A 58 0.13 -1.39 -2.12
C ASN A 58 -0.35 -0.44 -3.20
N ASP A 59 -0.25 -0.87 -4.44
CA ASP A 59 -0.85 -0.14 -5.54
C ASP A 59 -2.34 -0.47 -5.58
N HIS A 60 -3.20 0.56 -5.64
CA HIS A 60 -4.63 0.36 -5.75
C HIS A 60 -4.96 -0.38 -7.05
N LEU A 61 -6.10 -1.06 -7.07
CA LEU A 61 -6.58 -1.70 -8.30
C LEU A 61 -6.56 -0.68 -9.45
N GLY A 62 -6.06 -1.10 -10.61
CA GLY A 62 -5.92 -0.22 -11.77
C GLY A 62 -4.72 0.72 -11.72
N HIS A 63 -3.84 0.59 -10.70
CA HIS A 63 -2.66 1.46 -10.53
C HIS A 63 -1.39 0.62 -10.43
N GLY A 64 -0.28 1.16 -10.93
CA GLY A 64 1.05 0.56 -10.80
C GLY A 64 1.06 -0.95 -11.10
N LEU A 65 1.53 -1.74 -10.13
CA LEU A 65 1.62 -3.20 -10.25
C LEU A 65 0.26 -3.89 -10.39
N ASN A 66 -0.83 -3.21 -10.03
CA ASN A 66 -2.19 -3.75 -10.11
C ASN A 66 -2.96 -3.33 -11.35
N VAL A 67 -2.28 -2.83 -12.38
CA VAL A 67 -2.92 -2.58 -13.69
C VAL A 67 -3.16 -3.93 -14.36
N THR A 68 -4.43 -4.22 -14.67
CA THR A 68 -4.79 -5.41 -15.42
C THR A 68 -4.65 -5.11 -16.92
N HIS A 69 -4.07 -6.05 -17.66
CA HIS A 69 -3.87 -5.89 -19.10
C HIS A 69 -5.22 -5.63 -19.80
N GLY A 70 -5.26 -4.54 -20.58
CA GLY A 70 -6.44 -4.13 -21.30
C GLY A 70 -7.37 -3.18 -20.55
N ASP A 71 -7.22 -3.04 -19.22
CA ASP A 71 -8.03 -2.12 -18.45
C ASP A 71 -7.42 -0.71 -18.48
N PRO A 72 -8.25 0.35 -18.45
CA PRO A 72 -7.76 1.72 -18.35
C PRO A 72 -6.98 1.92 -17.04
N LYS A 73 -5.92 2.72 -17.10
CA LYS A 73 -5.20 3.12 -15.88
C LYS A 73 -6.13 3.90 -14.96
N GLY A 74 -6.05 3.63 -13.68
CA GLY A 74 -6.91 4.24 -12.68
C GLY A 74 -8.28 3.58 -12.55
N PHE A 75 -8.53 2.52 -13.30
CA PHE A 75 -9.76 1.76 -13.23
C PHE A 75 -9.69 0.78 -12.05
N PHE A 76 -10.55 0.95 -11.07
CA PHE A 76 -10.54 0.07 -9.90
C PHE A 76 -11.21 -1.28 -10.22
N LYS A 77 -12.44 -1.25 -10.72
CA LYS A 77 -13.23 -2.43 -11.02
C LYS A 77 -14.58 -1.98 -11.57
N GLU A 78 -15.20 -2.78 -12.43
CA GLU A 78 -16.52 -2.45 -12.98
C GLU A 78 -17.61 -2.37 -11.91
N LYS A 79 -17.53 -3.26 -10.92
CA LYS A 79 -18.56 -3.39 -9.88
C LYS A 79 -17.90 -3.36 -8.51
N ASN A 80 -18.42 -2.48 -7.65
CA ASN A 80 -17.91 -2.33 -6.28
C ASN A 80 -16.42 -1.96 -6.21
N GLY A 81 -15.96 -1.14 -7.15
CA GLY A 81 -14.53 -0.78 -7.24
C GLY A 81 -14.01 -0.09 -5.99
N TYR A 82 -14.78 0.83 -5.43
CA TYR A 82 -14.41 1.52 -4.20
C TYR A 82 -14.24 0.54 -3.03
N GLU A 83 -15.22 -0.34 -2.86
CA GLU A 83 -15.17 -1.34 -1.79
C GLU A 83 -14.00 -2.30 -1.96
N ALA A 84 -13.69 -2.68 -3.21
CA ALA A 84 -12.55 -3.55 -3.50
C ALA A 84 -11.24 -2.91 -3.08
N VAL A 85 -11.05 -1.61 -3.34
CA VAL A 85 -9.85 -0.88 -2.91
C VAL A 85 -9.78 -0.82 -1.39
N VAL A 86 -10.87 -0.50 -0.73
CA VAL A 86 -10.93 -0.46 0.75
C VAL A 86 -10.61 -1.82 1.35
N ASP A 87 -11.16 -2.89 0.79
CA ASP A 87 -10.89 -4.25 1.25
C ASP A 87 -9.41 -4.60 1.13
N GLN A 88 -8.76 -4.24 0.02
CA GLN A 88 -7.32 -4.50 -0.15
C GLN A 88 -6.46 -3.71 0.83
N LEU A 89 -6.83 -2.47 1.11
CA LEU A 89 -6.12 -1.69 2.13
C LEU A 89 -6.25 -2.33 3.50
N GLY A 90 -7.43 -2.83 3.84
CA GLY A 90 -7.66 -3.56 5.08
C GLY A 90 -6.92 -4.89 5.14
N GLU A 91 -6.86 -5.62 4.03
CA GLU A 91 -6.10 -6.87 3.94
C GLU A 91 -4.62 -6.61 4.22
N LEU A 92 -4.03 -5.59 3.60
CA LEU A 92 -2.64 -5.23 3.84
C LEU A 92 -2.42 -4.80 5.29
N ASN A 93 -3.33 -4.01 5.85
CA ASN A 93 -3.25 -3.59 7.25
C ASN A 93 -3.13 -4.80 8.18
N SER A 94 -3.94 -5.82 7.95
CA SER A 94 -3.89 -7.05 8.74
C SER A 94 -2.56 -7.79 8.58
N ILE A 95 -2.02 -7.86 7.36
CA ILE A 95 -0.73 -8.48 7.09
C ILE A 95 0.40 -7.75 7.82
N ILE A 96 0.41 -6.42 7.74
CA ILE A 96 1.43 -5.59 8.41
C ILE A 96 1.43 -5.83 9.91
N ARG A 97 0.26 -5.88 10.51
CA ARG A 97 0.12 -6.09 11.97
C ARG A 97 0.59 -7.48 12.39
N LYS A 98 0.36 -8.49 11.56
CA LYS A 98 0.85 -9.84 11.83
C LYS A 98 2.36 -9.95 11.70
N GLU A 99 2.94 -9.27 10.72
CA GLU A 99 4.39 -9.27 10.51
C GLU A 99 5.15 -8.46 11.55
N ASN A 100 4.49 -7.47 12.15
CA ASN A 100 5.12 -6.54 13.09
C ASN A 100 4.26 -6.38 14.37
N PRO A 101 4.08 -7.46 15.15
CA PRO A 101 3.08 -7.46 16.24
C PRO A 101 3.46 -6.61 17.45
N THR A 102 4.71 -6.20 17.58
CA THR A 102 5.21 -5.51 18.77
C THR A 102 5.38 -4.01 18.60
N ILE A 103 5.18 -3.48 17.41
CA ILE A 103 5.37 -2.06 17.12
C ILE A 103 4.09 -1.42 16.61
N LYS A 104 4.00 -0.09 16.76
CA LYS A 104 2.81 0.66 16.34
C LYS A 104 2.70 0.72 14.82
N HIS A 105 1.48 0.88 14.36
CA HIS A 105 1.17 1.00 12.94
C HIS A 105 0.44 2.32 12.67
N PHE A 106 0.88 3.05 11.64
CA PHE A 106 0.30 4.31 11.21
C PHE A 106 -0.09 4.26 9.73
N VAL A 107 -0.98 5.15 9.34
CA VAL A 107 -1.41 5.32 7.95
C VAL A 107 -1.07 6.74 7.50
N LEU A 108 -0.48 6.85 6.32
CA LEU A 108 -0.24 8.12 5.63
C LEU A 108 -1.05 8.10 4.34
N SER A 109 -1.93 9.08 4.17
CA SER A 109 -2.77 9.16 2.98
C SER A 109 -2.55 10.47 2.23
N HIS A 110 -2.77 10.44 0.92
CA HIS A 110 -2.63 11.61 0.05
C HIS A 110 -3.77 11.66 -0.95
N SER A 111 -4.43 12.83 -1.04
CA SER A 111 -5.48 13.09 -2.04
C SER A 111 -6.61 12.05 -1.96
N LEU A 112 -6.86 11.31 -3.06
CA LEU A 112 -7.89 10.27 -3.10
C LEU A 112 -7.71 9.23 -2.01
N GLY A 113 -6.45 8.89 -1.66
CA GLY A 113 -6.17 7.93 -0.58
C GLY A 113 -6.82 8.30 0.75
N THR A 114 -7.03 9.58 1.00
CA THR A 114 -7.68 10.07 2.22
C THR A 114 -9.12 9.56 2.34
N CYS A 115 -9.79 9.35 1.21
CA CYS A 115 -11.17 8.86 1.19
C CYS A 115 -11.29 7.41 1.72
N PHE A 116 -10.18 6.68 1.80
CA PHE A 116 -10.18 5.29 2.24
C PHE A 116 -9.84 5.12 3.72
N LEU A 117 -9.61 6.22 4.42
CA LEU A 117 -9.31 6.15 5.86
C LEU A 117 -10.58 5.67 6.67
#